data_faf08f5502507d000802698848862301
#
_entry.id   faf08f5502507d000802698848862301
#
_cell.length_a   1.000
_cell.length_b   1.000
_cell.length_c   1.000
_cell.angle_alpha   90.00
_cell.angle_beta   90.00
_cell.angle_gamma   90.00
#
_symmetry.space_group_name_H-M   'P 1'
#
loop_
_entity.id
_entity.type
_entity.pdbx_description
1 polymer ?
#
loop_
_entity_poly.entity_id
_entity_poly.type
_entity_poly.pdbx_seq_one_letter_code
_entity_poly.pdbx_strand_id
1 'polypeptide(L)'
;CQVMFEGQQTTVLLETMAGKGTEVGRSFEELALIIQGVADKCPELSAKLGVCLDTCHVNDAGYDIVHDLEGVLDEFDRVVGIERLRAVHINDSRNPCGAHKDRHECIGKGYLGSEEFGGGMQVMQNIVSNGRLRALPFILETPNELAGYAAEIKLLRSLQQ
;
A
#
# COMPACT_ATOMS: atom_id res chain seq x y z
N CYS A 1 3.33 17.37 -16.63
CA CYS A 1 3.58 15.92 -16.74
C CYS A 1 4.75 15.62 -17.68
N GLN A 2 4.77 16.08 -18.93
CA GLN A 2 5.83 15.76 -19.89
C GLN A 2 7.25 16.11 -19.37
N VAL A 3 7.41 17.29 -18.78
CA VAL A 3 8.70 17.74 -18.24
C VAL A 3 9.21 16.82 -17.13
N MET A 4 8.32 16.31 -16.29
CA MET A 4 8.67 15.42 -15.18
C MET A 4 9.18 14.06 -15.66
N PHE A 5 8.70 13.56 -16.80
CA PHE A 5 9.03 12.23 -17.32
C PHE A 5 10.05 12.23 -18.47
N GLU A 6 10.41 13.40 -18.99
CA GLU A 6 11.36 13.48 -20.10
C GLU A 6 12.74 12.90 -19.70
N GLY A 7 13.20 11.91 -20.48
CA GLY A 7 14.46 11.18 -20.19
C GLY A 7 14.43 10.25 -18.98
N GLN A 8 13.32 10.15 -18.24
CA GLN A 8 13.22 9.30 -17.07
C GLN A 8 13.03 7.83 -17.45
N GLN A 9 13.82 6.94 -16.84
CA GLN A 9 13.76 5.49 -17.07
C GLN A 9 12.98 4.75 -15.99
N THR A 10 12.69 5.41 -14.85
CA THR A 10 12.00 4.83 -13.70
C THR A 10 10.48 4.96 -13.82
N THR A 11 9.75 4.07 -13.16
CA THR A 11 8.30 4.18 -12.96
C THR A 11 8.01 5.14 -11.80
N VAL A 12 7.03 6.02 -11.98
CA VAL A 12 6.49 6.84 -10.90
C VAL A 12 5.33 6.08 -10.28
N LEU A 13 5.31 5.95 -8.96
CA LEU A 13 4.25 5.28 -8.25
C LEU A 13 3.32 6.31 -7.59
N LEU A 14 2.03 6.18 -7.85
CA LEU A 14 0.99 6.83 -7.08
C LEU A 14 0.79 6.01 -5.81
N GLU A 15 0.78 6.67 -4.67
CA GLU A 15 0.54 5.98 -3.41
C GLU A 15 -0.94 5.99 -3.06
N THR A 16 -1.42 4.88 -2.48
CA THR A 16 -2.74 4.86 -1.82
C THR A 16 -2.70 5.74 -0.57
N MET A 17 -3.71 6.58 -0.37
CA MET A 17 -3.77 7.54 0.72
C MET A 17 -4.85 7.17 1.75
N ALA A 18 -4.64 7.56 3.00
CA ALA A 18 -5.57 7.27 4.10
C ALA A 18 -6.89 8.07 4.04
N GLY A 19 -6.96 9.09 3.22
CA GLY A 19 -8.14 9.97 3.12
C GLY A 19 -8.22 11.00 4.24
N LYS A 20 -7.09 11.41 4.80
CA LYS A 20 -7.03 12.45 5.81
C LYS A 20 -7.26 13.82 5.18
N GLY A 21 -8.28 14.52 5.64
CA GLY A 21 -8.60 15.87 5.14
C GLY A 21 -8.96 15.85 3.65
N THR A 22 -8.13 16.49 2.82
CA THR A 22 -8.35 16.67 1.38
C THR A 22 -7.39 15.85 0.53
N GLU A 23 -6.78 14.80 1.08
CA GLU A 23 -5.89 13.91 0.34
C GLU A 23 -6.62 13.26 -0.83
N VAL A 24 -5.92 13.16 -1.97
CA VAL A 24 -6.40 12.50 -3.19
C VAL A 24 -5.64 11.17 -3.35
N GLY A 25 -6.34 10.13 -3.77
CA GLY A 25 -5.78 8.76 -3.87
C GLY A 25 -6.24 7.85 -2.74
N ARG A 26 -7.26 8.26 -1.97
CA ARG A 26 -7.86 7.49 -0.89
C ARG A 26 -8.72 6.33 -1.37
N SER A 27 -9.23 6.41 -2.58
CA SER A 27 -9.96 5.30 -3.21
C SER A 27 -9.26 4.83 -4.48
N PHE A 28 -9.47 3.58 -4.84
CA PHE A 28 -8.91 3.02 -6.07
C PHE A 28 -9.44 3.74 -7.31
N GLU A 29 -10.68 4.24 -7.28
CA GLU A 29 -11.26 5.03 -8.36
C GLU A 29 -10.52 6.36 -8.55
N GLU A 30 -10.10 7.04 -7.47
CA GLU A 30 -9.32 8.27 -7.58
C GLU A 30 -7.96 8.00 -8.26
N LEU A 31 -7.29 6.89 -7.91
CA LEU A 31 -6.05 6.48 -8.57
C LEU A 31 -6.28 6.15 -10.05
N ALA A 32 -7.34 5.40 -10.35
CA ALA A 32 -7.71 5.06 -11.73
C ALA A 32 -8.00 6.32 -12.56
N LEU A 33 -8.70 7.31 -12.01
CA LEU A 33 -8.97 8.59 -12.66
C LEU A 33 -7.69 9.38 -12.95
N ILE A 34 -6.72 9.39 -12.03
CA ILE A 34 -5.41 10.03 -12.26
C ILE A 34 -4.68 9.34 -13.42
N ILE A 35 -4.62 8.00 -13.39
CA ILE A 35 -3.94 7.20 -14.42
C ILE A 35 -4.60 7.42 -15.78
N GLN A 36 -5.93 7.38 -15.84
CA GLN A 36 -6.70 7.61 -17.06
C GLN A 36 -6.49 9.04 -17.58
N GLY A 37 -6.52 10.05 -16.70
CA GLY A 37 -6.28 11.44 -17.10
C GLY A 37 -4.87 11.67 -17.66
N VAL A 38 -3.87 10.88 -17.24
CA VAL A 38 -2.53 10.89 -17.87
C VAL A 38 -2.56 10.15 -19.20
N ALA A 39 -3.23 9.01 -19.28
CA ALA A 39 -3.34 8.23 -20.52
C ALA A 39 -4.02 9.02 -21.65
N ASP A 40 -5.05 9.79 -21.32
CA ASP A 40 -5.79 10.62 -22.28
C ASP A 40 -4.94 11.76 -22.85
N LYS A 41 -4.02 12.30 -22.05
CA LYS A 41 -3.18 13.46 -22.43
C LYS A 41 -1.82 13.05 -22.99
N CYS A 42 -1.24 11.98 -22.44
CA CYS A 42 0.10 11.52 -22.73
C CYS A 42 0.16 9.99 -22.63
N PRO A 43 -0.36 9.25 -23.61
CA PRO A 43 -0.48 7.77 -23.55
C PRO A 43 0.85 7.08 -23.25
N GLU A 44 1.95 7.60 -23.82
CA GLU A 44 3.31 7.07 -23.63
C GLU A 44 3.80 7.17 -22.19
N LEU A 45 3.27 8.11 -21.40
CA LEU A 45 3.61 8.28 -19.99
C LEU A 45 2.79 7.38 -19.08
N SER A 46 1.60 6.96 -19.51
CA SER A 46 0.75 6.06 -18.73
C SER A 46 1.47 4.74 -18.42
N ALA A 47 2.29 4.25 -19.32
CA ALA A 47 3.11 3.05 -19.09
C ALA A 47 4.18 3.22 -17.99
N LYS A 48 4.52 4.45 -17.65
CA LYS A 48 5.48 4.82 -16.57
C LYS A 48 4.81 5.12 -15.25
N LEU A 49 3.49 4.94 -15.15
CA LEU A 49 2.74 5.06 -13.90
C LEU A 49 2.44 3.69 -13.33
N GLY A 50 2.67 3.53 -12.06
CA GLY A 50 2.24 2.40 -11.25
C GLY A 50 1.62 2.88 -9.96
N VAL A 51 1.34 1.94 -9.07
CA VAL A 51 0.79 2.21 -7.73
C VAL A 51 1.68 1.57 -6.68
N CYS A 52 1.86 2.28 -5.58
CA CYS A 52 2.37 1.77 -4.31
C CYS A 52 1.18 1.63 -3.36
N LEU A 53 0.92 0.42 -2.88
CA LEU A 53 -0.12 0.16 -1.89
C LEU A 53 0.50 0.27 -0.50
N ASP A 54 0.02 1.22 0.32
CA ASP A 54 0.39 1.30 1.73
C ASP A 54 -0.66 0.60 2.58
N THR A 55 -0.24 -0.35 3.41
CA THR A 55 -1.14 -1.18 4.22
C THR A 55 -1.84 -0.38 5.33
N CYS A 56 -1.18 0.61 5.92
CA CYS A 56 -1.80 1.53 6.86
C CYS A 56 -2.84 2.41 6.16
N HIS A 57 -2.48 2.98 5.01
CA HIS A 57 -3.35 3.91 4.29
C HIS A 57 -4.62 3.22 3.77
N VAL A 58 -4.52 2.04 3.15
CA VAL A 58 -5.73 1.34 2.66
C VAL A 58 -6.64 0.92 3.82
N ASN A 59 -6.08 0.46 4.95
CA ASN A 59 -6.85 0.20 6.16
C ASN A 59 -7.56 1.48 6.64
N ASP A 60 -6.82 2.56 6.79
CA ASP A 60 -7.37 3.84 7.27
C ASP A 60 -8.39 4.44 6.29
N ALA A 61 -8.27 4.18 4.99
CA ALA A 61 -9.24 4.58 3.96
C ALA A 61 -10.54 3.75 4.00
N GLY A 62 -10.56 2.60 4.67
CA GLY A 62 -11.74 1.77 4.84
C GLY A 62 -11.72 0.44 4.09
N TYR A 63 -10.60 0.08 3.46
CA TYR A 63 -10.40 -1.24 2.87
C TYR A 63 -9.97 -2.23 3.95
N ASP A 64 -10.81 -3.21 4.26
CA ASP A 64 -10.60 -4.16 5.36
C ASP A 64 -9.59 -5.27 4.99
N ILE A 65 -8.30 -4.93 5.00
CA ILE A 65 -7.24 -5.90 4.72
C ILE A 65 -6.98 -6.89 5.87
N VAL A 66 -7.61 -6.68 7.01
CA VAL A 66 -7.52 -7.59 8.17
C VAL A 66 -8.38 -8.83 7.93
N HIS A 67 -9.62 -8.63 7.47
CA HIS A 67 -10.59 -9.72 7.33
C HIS A 67 -10.80 -10.16 5.88
N ASP A 68 -10.51 -9.30 4.90
CA ASP A 68 -10.77 -9.56 3.48
C ASP A 68 -9.68 -9.01 2.54
N LEU A 69 -8.41 -9.38 2.78
CA LEU A 69 -7.30 -8.97 1.91
C LEU A 69 -7.53 -9.35 0.44
N GLU A 70 -8.06 -10.54 0.17
CA GLU A 70 -8.31 -11.00 -1.21
C GLU A 70 -9.38 -10.16 -1.89
N GLY A 71 -10.50 -9.85 -1.22
CA GLY A 71 -11.54 -8.98 -1.76
C GLY A 71 -11.03 -7.57 -2.04
N VAL A 72 -10.18 -7.03 -1.18
CA VAL A 72 -9.53 -5.72 -1.42
C VAL A 72 -8.63 -5.77 -2.66
N LEU A 73 -7.83 -6.83 -2.82
CA LEU A 73 -6.98 -6.99 -4.00
C LEU A 73 -7.79 -7.26 -5.28
N ASP A 74 -8.92 -7.95 -5.20
CA ASP A 74 -9.85 -8.14 -6.32
C ASP A 74 -10.48 -6.80 -6.74
N GLU A 75 -10.85 -5.96 -5.79
CA GLU A 75 -11.35 -4.61 -6.07
C GLU A 75 -10.27 -3.75 -6.71
N PHE A 76 -9.04 -3.78 -6.19
CA PHE A 76 -7.91 -3.09 -6.79
C PHE A 76 -7.69 -3.53 -8.26
N ASP A 77 -7.68 -4.84 -8.49
CA ASP A 77 -7.50 -5.40 -9.85
C ASP A 77 -8.61 -4.93 -10.80
N ARG A 78 -9.85 -4.98 -10.36
CA ARG A 78 -11.01 -4.55 -11.15
C ARG A 78 -10.98 -3.05 -11.51
N VAL A 79 -10.51 -2.20 -10.59
CA VAL A 79 -10.57 -0.72 -10.73
C VAL A 79 -9.31 -0.14 -11.35
N VAL A 80 -8.14 -0.62 -10.93
CA VAL A 80 -6.83 -0.07 -11.32
C VAL A 80 -6.06 -0.99 -12.26
N GLY A 81 -6.18 -2.31 -12.03
CA GLY A 81 -5.39 -3.37 -12.66
C GLY A 81 -4.21 -3.79 -11.80
N ILE A 82 -4.13 -5.08 -11.49
CA ILE A 82 -3.09 -5.62 -10.59
C ILE A 82 -1.68 -5.44 -11.16
N GLU A 83 -1.53 -5.39 -12.47
CA GLU A 83 -0.25 -5.16 -13.15
C GLU A 83 0.33 -3.77 -12.89
N ARG A 84 -0.50 -2.82 -12.40
CA ARG A 84 -0.04 -1.48 -12.01
C ARG A 84 0.51 -1.43 -10.58
N LEU A 85 0.24 -2.45 -9.77
CA LEU A 85 0.80 -2.55 -8.43
C LEU A 85 2.29 -2.91 -8.52
N ARG A 86 3.17 -2.03 -8.06
CA ARG A 86 4.62 -2.15 -8.25
C ARG A 86 5.42 -2.16 -6.96
N ALA A 87 4.82 -1.72 -5.87
CA ALA A 87 5.45 -1.73 -4.54
C ALA A 87 4.38 -1.79 -3.46
N VAL A 88 4.79 -2.20 -2.28
CA VAL A 88 3.97 -2.19 -1.07
C VAL A 88 4.75 -1.45 0.02
N HIS A 89 4.17 -0.38 0.58
CA HIS A 89 4.58 0.11 1.87
C HIS A 89 3.93 -0.78 2.93
N ILE A 90 4.74 -1.56 3.64
CA ILE A 90 4.24 -2.45 4.68
C ILE A 90 4.41 -1.80 6.04
N ASN A 91 3.33 -1.22 6.51
CA ASN A 91 3.25 -0.50 7.76
C ASN A 91 2.12 -1.06 8.62
N ASP A 92 2.27 -1.04 9.94
CA ASP A 92 1.14 -1.24 10.83
C ASP A 92 0.39 0.09 11.04
N SER A 93 -0.89 0.04 11.39
CA SER A 93 -1.69 1.24 11.64
C SER A 93 -2.03 1.37 13.14
N ARG A 94 -1.96 2.58 13.66
CA ARG A 94 -2.46 2.89 15.01
C ARG A 94 -3.98 2.85 15.12
N ASN A 95 -4.67 2.80 13.99
CA ASN A 95 -6.09 3.06 13.94
C ASN A 95 -6.86 1.87 13.36
N PRO A 96 -8.14 1.70 13.75
CA PRO A 96 -9.01 0.74 13.10
C PRO A 96 -9.33 1.14 11.66
N CYS A 97 -9.85 0.18 10.90
CA CYS A 97 -10.28 0.37 9.53
C CYS A 97 -11.24 1.57 9.39
N GLY A 98 -11.01 2.41 8.38
CA GLY A 98 -11.84 3.57 8.08
C GLY A 98 -11.62 4.79 8.98
N ALA A 99 -10.52 4.86 9.72
CA ALA A 99 -10.25 5.95 10.65
C ALA A 99 -9.82 7.27 9.99
N HIS A 100 -9.29 7.26 8.76
CA HIS A 100 -8.81 8.41 8.00
C HIS A 100 -7.76 9.25 8.76
N LYS A 101 -6.78 8.60 9.40
CA LYS A 101 -5.81 9.27 10.28
C LYS A 101 -4.40 9.33 9.77
N ASP A 102 -3.97 8.33 8.99
CA ASP A 102 -2.58 8.21 8.54
C ASP A 102 -1.60 8.27 9.74
N ARG A 103 -1.49 7.20 10.47
CA ARG A 103 -0.58 7.06 11.59
C ARG A 103 0.02 5.67 11.61
N HIS A 104 1.23 5.56 11.09
CA HIS A 104 2.00 4.32 11.12
C HIS A 104 2.34 3.90 12.56
N GLU A 105 2.42 2.59 12.76
CA GLU A 105 2.93 1.97 13.98
C GLU A 105 3.99 0.92 13.61
N CYS A 106 4.81 0.53 14.57
CA CYS A 106 5.75 -0.56 14.41
C CYS A 106 5.01 -1.88 14.14
N ILE A 107 5.56 -2.73 13.29
CA ILE A 107 4.97 -4.03 12.92
C ILE A 107 4.64 -4.86 14.17
N GLY A 108 3.40 -5.29 14.27
CA GLY A 108 2.90 -6.09 15.39
C GLY A 108 2.46 -5.29 16.62
N LYS A 109 2.47 -3.96 16.54
CA LYS A 109 2.08 -3.10 17.66
C LYS A 109 0.84 -2.25 17.41
N GLY A 110 0.35 -2.24 16.18
CA GLY A 110 -0.84 -1.51 15.77
C GLY A 110 -2.05 -2.41 15.53
N TYR A 111 -3.05 -1.84 14.89
CA TYR A 111 -4.32 -2.49 14.61
C TYR A 111 -4.19 -3.70 13.67
N LEU A 112 -3.27 -3.64 12.70
CA LEU A 112 -3.10 -4.71 11.73
C LEU A 112 -2.35 -5.92 12.32
N GLY A 113 -1.28 -5.67 13.07
CA GLY A 113 -0.37 -6.72 13.51
C GLY A 113 -0.55 -7.19 14.95
N SER A 114 -1.41 -6.55 15.75
CA SER A 114 -1.65 -6.90 17.15
C SER A 114 -3.02 -7.53 17.35
N GLU A 115 -3.08 -8.69 18.02
CA GLU A 115 -4.34 -9.34 18.41
C GLU A 115 -5.16 -8.50 19.41
N GLU A 116 -4.50 -7.65 20.21
CA GLU A 116 -5.16 -6.77 21.16
C GLU A 116 -6.08 -5.76 20.48
N PHE A 117 -5.75 -5.35 19.24
CA PHE A 117 -6.46 -4.28 18.52
C PHE A 117 -7.31 -4.79 17.35
N GLY A 118 -7.32 -6.07 17.05
CA GLY A 118 -8.23 -6.66 16.07
C GLY A 118 -7.57 -7.45 14.93
N GLY A 119 -6.27 -7.21 14.67
CA GLY A 119 -5.51 -7.94 13.66
C GLY A 119 -4.75 -9.14 14.21
N GLY A 120 -3.45 -9.11 14.06
CA GLY A 120 -2.53 -10.14 14.51
C GLY A 120 -1.43 -10.39 13.50
N MET A 121 -0.35 -11.02 13.92
CA MET A 121 0.78 -11.31 13.01
C MET A 121 0.38 -12.16 11.81
N GLN A 122 -0.77 -12.86 11.87
CA GLN A 122 -1.33 -13.57 10.72
C GLN A 122 -1.69 -12.62 9.57
N VAL A 123 -2.15 -11.40 9.87
CA VAL A 123 -2.43 -10.38 8.84
C VAL A 123 -1.15 -10.02 8.11
N MET A 124 -0.06 -9.75 8.85
CA MET A 124 1.24 -9.47 8.24
C MET A 124 1.75 -10.64 7.41
N GLN A 125 1.59 -11.87 7.90
CA GLN A 125 1.94 -13.08 7.16
C GLN A 125 1.12 -13.21 5.86
N ASN A 126 -0.19 -13.00 5.94
CA ASN A 126 -1.06 -13.05 4.76
C ASN A 126 -0.61 -12.04 3.69
N ILE A 127 -0.22 -10.83 4.10
CA ILE A 127 0.25 -9.79 3.18
C ILE A 127 1.57 -10.21 2.51
N VAL A 128 2.61 -10.56 3.30
CA VAL A 128 3.95 -10.83 2.73
C VAL A 128 4.04 -12.14 1.97
N SER A 129 3.12 -13.09 2.22
CA SER A 129 3.05 -14.39 1.53
C SER A 129 2.03 -14.42 0.39
N ASN A 130 1.23 -13.35 0.23
CA ASN A 130 0.19 -13.29 -0.80
C ASN A 130 0.77 -13.47 -2.21
N GLY A 131 0.15 -14.31 -3.02
CA GLY A 131 0.62 -14.65 -4.36
C GLY A 131 0.74 -13.47 -5.32
N ARG A 132 -0.08 -12.42 -5.12
CA ARG A 132 -0.07 -11.18 -5.92
C ARG A 132 0.94 -10.15 -5.42
N LEU A 133 1.34 -10.21 -4.13
CA LEU A 133 2.18 -9.21 -3.48
C LEU A 133 3.63 -9.67 -3.28
N ARG A 134 3.87 -10.94 -2.96
CA ARG A 134 5.16 -11.46 -2.48
C ARG A 134 6.35 -11.23 -3.40
N ALA A 135 6.12 -10.99 -4.68
CA ALA A 135 7.17 -10.71 -5.67
C ALA A 135 7.49 -9.21 -5.79
N LEU A 136 6.71 -8.34 -5.13
CA LEU A 136 6.91 -6.90 -5.14
C LEU A 136 7.93 -6.48 -4.07
N PRO A 137 8.59 -5.33 -4.23
CA PRO A 137 9.37 -4.74 -3.15
C PRO A 137 8.44 -4.31 -2.01
N PHE A 138 8.80 -4.70 -0.77
CA PHE A 138 8.18 -4.22 0.46
C PHE A 138 9.09 -3.18 1.09
N ILE A 139 8.52 -2.04 1.48
CA ILE A 139 9.21 -0.89 2.05
C ILE A 139 8.57 -0.56 3.40
N LEU A 140 9.38 -0.31 4.42
CA LEU A 140 8.93 0.08 5.76
C LEU A 140 9.05 1.59 5.94
N GLU A 141 8.00 2.20 6.49
CA GLU A 141 7.98 3.60 6.92
C GLU A 141 7.51 3.73 8.39
N THR A 142 7.68 2.65 9.14
CA THR A 142 7.33 2.57 10.55
C THR A 142 8.15 3.56 11.40
N PRO A 143 7.63 4.04 12.56
CA PRO A 143 8.32 5.00 13.41
C PRO A 143 9.48 4.34 14.17
N ASN A 144 10.51 3.90 13.45
CA ASN A 144 11.65 3.16 13.97
C ASN A 144 12.99 3.87 13.68
N GLU A 145 14.01 3.45 14.42
CA GLU A 145 15.42 3.68 14.13
C GLU A 145 16.03 2.48 13.36
N LEU A 146 17.27 2.59 12.88
CA LEU A 146 17.91 1.54 12.06
C LEU A 146 17.84 0.14 12.69
N ALA A 147 18.02 0.02 14.00
CA ALA A 147 17.94 -1.27 14.70
C ALA A 147 16.52 -1.84 14.68
N GLY A 148 15.50 -0.98 14.81
CA GLY A 148 14.10 -1.36 14.72
C GLY A 148 13.74 -1.83 13.31
N TYR A 149 14.12 -1.10 12.26
CA TYR A 149 13.93 -1.52 10.88
C TYR A 149 14.58 -2.88 10.60
N ALA A 150 15.81 -3.10 11.08
CA ALA A 150 16.48 -4.39 10.92
C ALA A 150 15.72 -5.54 11.58
N ALA A 151 15.14 -5.30 12.76
CA ALA A 151 14.32 -6.29 13.46
C ALA A 151 13.00 -6.58 12.71
N GLU A 152 12.30 -5.56 12.23
CA GLU A 152 11.06 -5.71 11.47
C GLU A 152 11.29 -6.41 10.12
N ILE A 153 12.35 -6.07 9.39
CA ILE A 153 12.71 -6.77 8.15
C ILE A 153 12.97 -8.26 8.42
N LYS A 154 13.70 -8.58 9.48
CA LYS A 154 13.97 -9.97 9.87
C LYS A 154 12.67 -10.70 10.22
N LEU A 155 11.78 -10.05 10.97
CA LEU A 155 10.47 -10.58 11.35
C LEU A 155 9.62 -10.87 10.09
N LEU A 156 9.41 -9.88 9.23
CA LEU A 156 8.60 -10.02 8.02
C LEU A 156 9.14 -11.09 7.07
N ARG A 157 10.47 -11.18 6.90
CA ARG A 157 11.10 -12.25 6.12
C ARG A 157 10.87 -13.64 6.73
N SER A 158 10.77 -13.77 8.05
CA SER A 158 10.48 -15.04 8.70
C SER A 158 9.03 -15.50 8.51
N LEU A 159 8.13 -14.58 8.18
CA LEU A 159 6.71 -14.85 7.88
C LEU A 159 6.49 -15.20 6.40
N GLN A 160 7.42 -14.85 5.53
CA GLN A 160 7.34 -15.11 4.10
C GLN A 160 7.73 -16.57 3.83
N GLN A 161 6.74 -17.44 3.63
CA GLN A 161 6.90 -18.86 3.34
C GLN A 161 6.49 -19.21 1.91
#